data_82a252e63dbd7b7beefb44d643a5d79c
#
_entry.id   82a252e63dbd7b7beefb44d643a5d79c
#
_cell.length_a   1.000
_cell.length_b   1.000
_cell.length_c   1.000
_cell.angle_alpha   90.00
_cell.angle_beta   90.00
_cell.angle_gamma   90.00
#
_symmetry.space_group_name_H-M   'P 1'
#
loop_
_entity.id
_entity.type
_entity.pdbx_description
1 polymer ?
#
loop_
_entity_poly.entity_id
_entity_poly.type
_entity_poly.pdbx_seq_one_letter_code
_entity_poly.pdbx_strand_id
1 'polypeptide(L)'
;MLDKHIILLSSGELRKFQLTKTLLSNPRVLIMDNPFIGLDAKTRDLLHTLLGELTKVTHLQVILILSKSDDIPAFITHVIPVEDRVCGKKITLQEYLAVRKPIPERILSEEKEARILNLPYGGDLYHTEHVVDLNKVSIRYGERTI
;
A
#
# COMPACT_ATOMS: atom_id res chain seq x y z
N MET A 1 17.18 -12.96 -9.08
CA MET A 1 16.89 -12.64 -7.68
C MET A 1 17.83 -13.35 -6.70
N LEU A 2 18.19 -14.59 -6.97
CA LEU A 2 19.02 -15.41 -6.06
C LEU A 2 20.46 -14.92 -5.92
N ASP A 3 20.97 -14.15 -6.87
CA ASP A 3 22.38 -13.67 -6.89
C ASP A 3 22.54 -12.24 -6.31
N LYS A 4 21.45 -11.65 -5.79
CA LYS A 4 21.50 -10.32 -5.16
C LYS A 4 21.66 -10.43 -3.65
N HIS A 5 22.57 -9.66 -3.08
CA HIS A 5 22.60 -9.46 -1.63
C HIS A 5 21.31 -8.80 -1.15
N ILE A 6 20.83 -9.19 0.04
CA ILE A 6 19.58 -8.69 0.63
C ILE A 6 19.55 -7.15 0.70
N ILE A 7 20.69 -6.50 0.95
CA ILE A 7 20.84 -5.04 1.01
C ILE A 7 20.56 -4.35 -0.34
N LEU A 8 20.68 -5.08 -1.45
CA LEU A 8 20.45 -4.56 -2.80
C LEU A 8 19.04 -4.79 -3.31
N LEU A 9 18.16 -5.38 -2.49
CA LEU A 9 16.76 -5.59 -2.85
C LEU A 9 15.98 -4.29 -2.71
N SER A 10 15.11 -4.00 -3.67
CA SER A 10 14.10 -2.96 -3.51
C SER A 10 13.13 -3.34 -2.37
N SER A 11 12.42 -2.36 -1.84
CA SER A 11 11.43 -2.61 -0.76
C SER A 11 10.40 -3.68 -1.14
N GLY A 12 9.95 -3.69 -2.40
CA GLY A 12 9.02 -4.71 -2.92
C GLY A 12 9.67 -6.10 -3.06
N GLU A 13 10.92 -6.17 -3.53
CA GLU A 13 11.68 -7.43 -3.61
C GLU A 13 11.94 -8.00 -2.22
N LEU A 14 12.31 -7.16 -1.26
CA LEU A 14 12.54 -7.57 0.13
C LEU A 14 11.26 -8.14 0.76
N ARG A 15 10.11 -7.49 0.55
CA ARG A 15 8.82 -8.00 1.05
C ARG A 15 8.44 -9.35 0.44
N LYS A 16 8.61 -9.51 -0.88
CA LYS A 16 8.40 -10.79 -1.55
C LYS A 16 9.31 -11.88 -0.96
N PHE A 17 10.57 -11.56 -0.74
CA PHE A 17 11.52 -12.47 -0.12
C PHE A 17 11.11 -12.86 1.30
N GLN A 18 10.76 -11.89 2.16
CA GLN A 18 10.33 -12.14 3.52
C GLN A 18 9.06 -13.01 3.58
N LEU A 19 8.07 -12.69 2.73
CA LEU A 19 6.84 -13.46 2.65
C LEU A 19 7.12 -14.91 2.22
N THR A 20 7.91 -15.11 1.16
CA THR A 20 8.29 -16.44 0.68
C THR A 20 9.00 -17.23 1.77
N LYS A 21 9.98 -16.62 2.46
CA LYS A 21 10.70 -17.26 3.57
C LYS A 21 9.75 -17.68 4.69
N THR A 22 8.79 -16.82 5.05
CA THR A 22 7.81 -17.12 6.10
C THR A 22 6.87 -18.25 5.67
N LEU A 23 6.38 -18.24 4.43
CA LEU A 23 5.50 -19.29 3.93
C LEU A 23 6.18 -20.67 3.84
N LEU A 24 7.48 -20.70 3.51
CA LEU A 24 8.26 -21.94 3.49
C LEU A 24 8.39 -22.60 4.88
N SER A 25 8.21 -21.87 5.97
CA SER A 25 8.14 -22.44 7.32
C SER A 25 6.79 -23.07 7.67
N ASN A 26 5.86 -23.09 6.72
CA ASN A 26 4.50 -23.63 6.87
C ASN A 26 3.77 -23.13 8.13
N PRO A 27 3.60 -21.81 8.29
CA PRO A 27 3.00 -21.25 9.49
C PRO A 27 1.50 -21.56 9.54
N ARG A 28 0.96 -21.73 10.73
CA ARG A 28 -0.50 -21.83 10.95
C ARG A 28 -1.17 -20.46 10.95
N VAL A 29 -0.44 -19.43 11.36
CA VAL A 29 -0.90 -18.03 11.42
C VAL A 29 0.14 -17.13 10.79
N LEU A 30 -0.28 -16.28 9.88
CA LEU A 30 0.53 -15.25 9.22
C LEU A 30 0.02 -13.87 9.65
N ILE A 31 0.86 -13.10 10.33
CA ILE A 31 0.53 -11.75 10.76
C ILE A 31 1.37 -10.77 9.93
N MET A 32 0.72 -9.80 9.31
CA MET A 32 1.38 -8.79 8.49
C MET A 32 0.91 -7.39 8.88
N ASP A 33 1.87 -6.51 9.13
CA ASP A 33 1.62 -5.11 9.42
C ASP A 33 1.82 -4.27 8.15
N ASN A 34 0.76 -3.59 7.75
CA ASN A 34 0.71 -2.72 6.57
C ASN A 34 1.40 -3.30 5.32
N PRO A 35 1.04 -4.53 4.89
CA PRO A 35 1.79 -5.26 3.86
C PRO A 35 1.74 -4.60 2.48
N PHE A 36 0.80 -3.70 2.25
CA PHE A 36 0.55 -3.07 0.94
C PHE A 36 1.23 -1.71 0.77
N ILE A 37 1.81 -1.14 1.83
CA ILE A 37 2.52 0.15 1.76
C ILE A 37 3.77 0.01 0.89
N GLY A 38 3.95 0.93 -0.05
CA GLY A 38 5.11 0.97 -0.94
C GLY A 38 5.11 -0.09 -2.05
N LEU A 39 3.98 -0.77 -2.26
CA LEU A 39 3.77 -1.62 -3.42
C LEU A 39 3.05 -0.85 -4.53
N ASP A 40 3.46 -1.09 -5.78
CA ASP A 40 2.69 -0.66 -6.95
C ASP A 40 1.36 -1.44 -7.04
N ALA A 41 0.41 -0.93 -7.82
CA ALA A 41 -0.92 -1.51 -7.95
C ALA A 41 -0.87 -2.98 -8.37
N LYS A 42 -0.06 -3.32 -9.37
CA LYS A 42 0.07 -4.68 -9.90
C LYS A 42 0.61 -5.66 -8.85
N THR A 43 1.61 -5.24 -8.08
CA THR A 43 2.19 -6.08 -7.01
C THR A 43 1.21 -6.24 -5.85
N ARG A 44 0.41 -5.22 -5.53
CA ARG A 44 -0.65 -5.27 -4.53
C ARG A 44 -1.72 -6.29 -4.91
N ASP A 45 -2.24 -6.22 -6.14
CA ASP A 45 -3.26 -7.15 -6.65
C ASP A 45 -2.75 -8.59 -6.66
N LEU A 46 -1.49 -8.79 -7.05
CA LEU A 46 -0.86 -10.11 -7.00
C LEU A 46 -0.79 -10.63 -5.57
N LEU A 47 -0.44 -9.80 -4.60
CA LEU A 47 -0.38 -10.20 -3.19
C LEU A 47 -1.76 -10.52 -2.63
N HIS A 48 -2.79 -9.73 -2.97
CA HIS A 48 -4.18 -10.03 -2.61
C HIS A 48 -4.61 -11.39 -3.13
N THR A 49 -4.37 -11.66 -4.41
CA THR A 49 -4.71 -12.94 -5.04
C THR A 49 -3.97 -14.10 -4.38
N LEU A 50 -2.66 -13.98 -4.18
CA LEU A 50 -1.84 -15.01 -3.56
C LEU A 50 -2.33 -15.36 -2.15
N LEU A 51 -2.56 -14.36 -1.31
CA LEU A 51 -3.04 -14.58 0.06
C LEU A 51 -4.44 -15.20 0.06
N GLY A 52 -5.32 -14.74 -0.83
CA GLY A 52 -6.66 -15.31 -0.98
C GLY A 52 -6.64 -16.77 -1.40
N GLU A 53 -5.78 -17.16 -2.34
CA GLU A 53 -5.63 -18.57 -2.74
C GLU A 53 -5.00 -19.41 -1.63
N LEU A 54 -4.00 -18.90 -0.92
CA LEU A 54 -3.39 -19.61 0.21
C LEU A 54 -4.40 -19.91 1.31
N THR A 55 -5.28 -18.98 1.65
CA THR A 55 -6.33 -19.20 2.67
C THR A 55 -7.36 -20.22 2.25
N LYS A 56 -7.60 -20.43 0.95
CA LYS A 56 -8.53 -21.46 0.42
C LYS A 56 -7.91 -22.86 0.41
N VAL A 57 -6.63 -22.93 0.01
CA VAL A 57 -5.94 -24.22 -0.23
C VAL A 57 -5.30 -24.77 1.04
N THR A 58 -4.97 -23.90 1.97
CA THR A 58 -4.31 -24.27 3.23
C THR A 58 -5.17 -23.88 4.44
N HIS A 59 -4.82 -24.40 5.62
CA HIS A 59 -5.42 -23.96 6.88
C HIS A 59 -4.74 -22.70 7.46
N LEU A 60 -4.12 -21.88 6.60
CA LEU A 60 -3.43 -20.65 6.98
C LEU A 60 -4.44 -19.60 7.46
N GLN A 61 -4.29 -19.17 8.69
CA GLN A 61 -4.99 -17.99 9.19
C GLN A 61 -4.19 -16.74 8.89
N VAL A 62 -4.79 -15.77 8.23
CA VAL A 62 -4.14 -14.49 7.89
C VAL A 62 -4.72 -13.37 8.75
N ILE A 63 -3.83 -12.63 9.41
CA ILE A 63 -4.15 -11.43 10.18
C ILE A 63 -3.44 -10.26 9.52
N LEU A 64 -4.19 -9.27 9.06
CA LEU A 64 -3.68 -8.03 8.47
C LEU A 64 -3.92 -6.87 9.43
N ILE A 65 -2.88 -6.12 9.71
CA ILE A 65 -2.98 -4.83 10.39
C ILE A 65 -2.91 -3.77 9.29
N LEU A 66 -3.96 -2.97 9.14
CA LEU A 66 -4.10 -2.00 8.06
C LEU A 66 -4.38 -0.62 8.62
N SER A 67 -3.65 0.38 8.14
CA SER A 67 -3.89 1.79 8.48
C SER A 67 -5.02 2.41 7.66
N LYS A 68 -5.34 1.81 6.51
CA LYS A 68 -6.39 2.28 5.60
C LYS A 68 -7.41 1.19 5.36
N SER A 69 -8.66 1.52 5.56
CA SER A 69 -9.77 0.59 5.33
C SER A 69 -10.03 0.27 3.86
N ASP A 70 -9.51 1.09 2.93
CA ASP A 70 -9.62 0.84 1.48
C ASP A 70 -8.74 -0.30 0.99
N ASP A 71 -7.74 -0.67 1.80
CA ASP A 71 -6.80 -1.74 1.47
C ASP A 71 -7.27 -3.12 2.00
N ILE A 72 -8.52 -3.26 2.51
CA ILE A 72 -9.03 -4.54 3.01
C ILE A 72 -9.29 -5.49 1.83
N PRO A 73 -8.55 -6.63 1.73
CA PRO A 73 -8.78 -7.59 0.66
C PRO A 73 -10.12 -8.31 0.79
N ALA A 74 -10.73 -8.68 -0.35
CA ALA A 74 -12.02 -9.35 -0.41
C ALA A 74 -12.06 -10.73 0.30
N PHE A 75 -10.92 -11.39 0.49
CA PHE A 75 -10.86 -12.68 1.19
C PHE A 75 -10.94 -12.56 2.72
N ILE A 76 -10.85 -11.35 3.26
CA ILE A 76 -10.97 -11.12 4.71
C ILE A 76 -12.42 -11.36 5.14
N THR A 77 -12.59 -12.16 6.18
CA THR A 77 -13.93 -12.54 6.69
C THR A 77 -14.41 -11.65 7.83
N HIS A 78 -13.49 -11.20 8.66
CA HIS A 78 -13.79 -10.44 9.87
C HIS A 78 -12.84 -9.25 10.05
N VAL A 79 -13.31 -8.24 10.74
CA VAL A 79 -12.57 -7.03 11.07
C VAL A 79 -12.67 -6.77 12.58
N ILE A 80 -11.59 -6.28 13.16
CA ILE A 80 -11.56 -5.70 14.50
C ILE A 80 -11.18 -4.22 14.31
N PRO A 81 -12.14 -3.29 14.38
CA PRO A 81 -11.81 -1.86 14.28
C PRO A 81 -11.00 -1.42 15.50
N VAL A 82 -10.03 -0.55 15.26
CA VAL A 82 -9.23 0.08 16.31
C VAL A 82 -9.40 1.59 16.19
N GLU A 83 -10.04 2.19 17.17
CA GLU A 83 -10.31 3.63 17.24
C GLU A 83 -9.81 4.16 18.58
N ASP A 84 -9.17 5.30 18.59
CA ASP A 84 -8.63 5.94 19.81
C ASP A 84 -7.79 5.00 20.69
N ARG A 85 -7.01 4.12 20.07
CA ARG A 85 -6.18 3.08 20.73
C ARG A 85 -6.98 2.00 21.46
N VAL A 86 -8.27 1.88 21.19
CA VAL A 86 -9.16 0.85 21.76
C VAL A 86 -9.53 -0.14 20.68
N CYS A 87 -9.35 -1.43 20.95
CA CYS A 87 -9.81 -2.50 20.08
C CYS A 87 -11.32 -2.68 20.26
N GLY A 88 -12.06 -2.60 19.17
CA GLY A 88 -13.47 -2.87 19.11
C GLY A 88 -13.78 -4.39 19.15
N LYS A 89 -15.04 -4.73 19.01
CA LYS A 89 -15.48 -6.14 18.87
C LYS A 89 -15.16 -6.66 17.48
N LYS A 90 -14.85 -7.96 17.40
CA LYS A 90 -14.73 -8.67 16.12
C LYS A 90 -16.11 -8.73 15.45
N ILE A 91 -16.20 -8.17 14.25
CA ILE A 91 -17.41 -8.13 13.41
C ILE A 91 -17.12 -8.70 12.05
N THR A 92 -18.13 -9.07 11.29
CA THR A 92 -17.95 -9.52 9.90
C THR A 92 -17.53 -8.36 9.01
N LEU A 93 -16.84 -8.64 7.89
CA LEU A 93 -16.50 -7.61 6.91
C LEU A 93 -17.76 -6.90 6.39
N GLN A 94 -18.85 -7.63 6.18
CA GLN A 94 -20.11 -7.05 5.71
C GLN A 94 -20.70 -6.04 6.72
N GLU A 95 -20.75 -6.39 7.99
CA GLU A 95 -21.18 -5.48 9.06
C GLU A 95 -20.29 -4.24 9.13
N TYR A 96 -18.96 -4.44 9.02
CA TYR A 96 -18.02 -3.32 9.02
C TYR A 96 -18.26 -2.37 7.86
N LEU A 97 -18.43 -2.87 6.65
CA LEU A 97 -18.69 -2.05 5.45
C LEU A 97 -20.05 -1.34 5.50
N ALA A 98 -21.07 -1.95 6.13
CA ALA A 98 -22.38 -1.36 6.29
C ALA A 98 -22.40 -0.15 7.25
N VAL A 99 -21.58 -0.21 8.31
CA VAL A 99 -21.47 0.87 9.31
C VAL A 99 -20.47 1.96 8.88
N ARG A 100 -19.56 1.62 7.99
CA ARG A 100 -18.53 2.54 7.51
C ARG A 100 -19.16 3.73 6.81
N LYS A 101 -18.90 4.93 7.33
CA LYS A 101 -19.23 6.17 6.61
C LYS A 101 -18.41 6.20 5.31
N PRO A 102 -19.02 6.45 4.16
CA PRO A 102 -18.27 6.64 2.93
C PRO A 102 -17.24 7.74 3.15
N ILE A 103 -16.01 7.48 2.75
CA ILE A 103 -14.99 8.55 2.73
C ILE A 103 -15.52 9.59 1.75
N PRO A 104 -15.65 10.86 2.15
CA PRO A 104 -16.12 11.87 1.24
C PRO A 104 -15.18 11.88 0.01
N GLU A 105 -15.76 11.75 -1.18
CA GLU A 105 -15.00 11.73 -2.45
C GLU A 105 -14.16 12.99 -2.65
N ARG A 106 -14.53 14.08 -1.96
CA ARG A 106 -13.77 15.33 -1.95
C ARG A 106 -13.12 15.56 -0.59
N ILE A 107 -11.81 15.44 -0.57
CA ILE A 107 -10.97 15.78 0.60
C ILE A 107 -10.91 17.31 0.79
N LEU A 108 -11.12 18.09 -0.26
CA LEU A 108 -11.11 19.54 -0.25
C LEU A 108 -12.53 20.08 -0.38
N SER A 109 -12.89 21.06 0.49
CA SER A 109 -14.09 21.85 0.27
C SER A 109 -13.92 22.69 -0.99
N GLU A 110 -15.04 23.03 -1.68
CA GLU A 110 -15.02 23.88 -2.87
C GLU A 110 -14.29 25.21 -2.63
N GLU A 111 -14.43 25.75 -1.42
CA GLU A 111 -13.78 26.99 -1.01
C GLU A 111 -12.25 26.84 -0.91
N LYS A 112 -11.75 25.69 -0.41
CA LYS A 112 -10.31 25.40 -0.36
C LYS A 112 -9.74 25.12 -1.75
N GLU A 113 -10.50 24.44 -2.60
CA GLU A 113 -10.13 24.19 -3.99
C GLU A 113 -10.01 25.50 -4.77
N ALA A 114 -11.01 26.37 -4.64
CA ALA A 114 -10.98 27.70 -5.24
C ALA A 114 -9.80 28.55 -4.73
N ARG A 115 -9.48 28.47 -3.43
CA ARG A 115 -8.30 29.17 -2.87
C ARG A 115 -6.98 28.64 -3.44
N ILE A 116 -6.86 27.32 -3.64
CA ILE A 116 -5.65 26.72 -4.23
C ILE A 116 -5.52 27.15 -5.70
N LEU A 117 -6.61 27.10 -6.46
CA LEU A 117 -6.62 27.51 -7.88
C LEU A 117 -6.36 29.00 -8.06
N ASN A 118 -6.75 29.83 -7.07
CA ASN A 118 -6.52 31.27 -7.09
C ASN A 118 -5.25 31.69 -6.33
N LEU A 119 -4.39 30.77 -5.92
CA LEU A 119 -3.08 31.16 -5.40
C LEU A 119 -2.35 31.99 -6.46
N PRO A 120 -1.82 33.18 -6.08
CA PRO A 120 -1.02 33.96 -7.03
C PRO A 120 0.15 33.09 -7.47
N TYR A 121 0.20 32.79 -8.74
CA TYR A 121 1.42 32.26 -9.35
C TYR A 121 2.48 33.35 -9.15
N GLY A 122 3.42 33.09 -8.25
CA GLY A 122 4.52 34.02 -8.00
C GLY A 122 5.26 34.26 -9.30
N GLY A 123 5.19 35.49 -9.81
CA GLY A 123 5.68 36.06 -11.03
C GLY A 123 6.46 35.16 -11.97
N ASP A 124 6.37 35.42 -13.25
CA ASP A 124 7.15 34.81 -14.34
C ASP A 124 7.39 33.32 -14.24
N LEU A 125 6.31 32.56 -14.10
CA LEU A 125 6.34 31.14 -14.47
C LEU A 125 6.67 31.15 -15.98
N TYR A 126 7.92 30.85 -16.28
CA TYR A 126 8.32 30.51 -17.61
C TYR A 126 7.33 29.47 -18.13
N HIS A 127 6.62 29.79 -19.20
CA HIS A 127 5.81 28.83 -19.93
C HIS A 127 6.77 27.85 -20.61
N THR A 128 7.35 26.98 -19.83
CA THR A 128 8.10 25.85 -20.34
C THR A 128 7.14 24.69 -20.50
N GLU A 129 7.18 24.03 -21.64
CA GLU A 129 6.41 22.80 -21.87
C GLU A 129 6.77 21.69 -20.84
N HIS A 130 7.85 21.88 -20.10
CA HIS A 130 8.39 20.94 -19.13
C HIS A 130 8.51 21.58 -17.74
N VAL A 131 7.94 20.92 -16.72
CA VAL A 131 8.06 21.33 -15.31
C VAL A 131 9.48 21.08 -14.79
N VAL A 132 10.17 20.10 -15.35
CA VAL A 132 11.55 19.74 -15.05
C VAL A 132 12.25 19.41 -16.36
N ASP A 133 13.32 20.11 -16.68
CA ASP A 133 14.21 19.79 -17.80
C ASP A 133 15.51 19.19 -17.25
N LEU A 134 15.71 17.89 -17.49
CA LEU A 134 16.90 17.16 -17.08
C LEU A 134 17.80 16.93 -18.30
N ASN A 135 18.72 17.86 -18.53
CA ASN A 135 19.66 17.79 -19.65
C ASN A 135 20.97 17.12 -19.20
N LYS A 136 21.34 16.00 -19.84
CA LYS A 136 22.58 15.24 -19.57
C LYS A 136 22.77 14.83 -18.10
N VAL A 137 21.67 14.47 -17.41
CA VAL A 137 21.72 13.96 -16.05
C VAL A 137 21.97 12.46 -16.10
N SER A 138 22.96 12.00 -15.36
CA SER A 138 23.17 10.57 -15.10
C SER A 138 22.95 10.27 -13.62
N ILE A 139 22.16 9.25 -13.32
CA ILE A 139 21.97 8.76 -11.95
C ILE A 139 22.85 7.53 -11.78
N ARG A 140 23.75 7.56 -10.79
CA ARG A 140 24.59 6.41 -10.42
C ARG A 140 24.03 5.74 -9.20
N TYR A 141 23.78 4.43 -9.32
CA TYR A 141 23.52 3.54 -8.21
C TYR A 141 24.67 2.52 -8.10
N GLY A 142 25.66 2.78 -7.24
CA GLY A 142 26.90 2.02 -7.19
C GLY A 142 27.65 2.16 -8.53
N GLU A 143 27.99 1.03 -9.15
CA GLU A 143 28.66 1.00 -10.47
C GLU A 143 27.70 1.08 -11.67
N ARG A 144 26.37 1.10 -11.44
CA ARG A 144 25.36 1.23 -12.50
C ARG A 144 25.03 2.68 -12.76
N THR A 145 25.19 3.08 -14.03
CA THR A 145 24.65 4.34 -14.57
C THR A 145 23.31 4.03 -15.25
N ILE A 146 22.26 4.76 -14.90
CA ILE A 146 20.93 4.70 -15.53
C ILE A 146 20.78 5.93 -16.41
#